data_663ff38b006f0deefd11e84774e905d8
#
_entry.id   663ff38b006f0deefd11e84774e905d8
#
_cell.length_a   1.000
_cell.length_b   1.000
_cell.length_c   1.000
_cell.angle_alpha   90.00
_cell.angle_beta   90.00
_cell.angle_gamma   90.00
#
_symmetry.space_group_name_H-M   'P 1'
#
loop_
_entity.id
_entity.type
_entity.pdbx_description
1 polymer ?
#
loop_
_entity_poly.entity_id
_entity_poly.type
_entity_poly.pdbx_seq_one_letter_code
_entity_poly.pdbx_strand_id
1 'polypeptide(L)' 'MALTLVGIRNDVAASLGEDPADIPLDENLIDYGLDSVRIMALLGGWRREHDVRADFADLAEQPSIEAWAPLLGVS' A
#
# COMPACT_ATOMS: atom_id res chain seq x y z
N MET A 1 5.06 15.23 4.99
CA MET A 1 3.60 15.25 4.79
C MET A 1 3.00 13.91 5.21
N ALA A 2 1.78 13.93 5.72
CA ALA A 2 1.12 12.71 6.12
C ALA A 2 0.73 11.86 4.89
N LEU A 3 0.84 10.56 5.03
CA LEU A 3 0.37 9.63 4.01
C LEU A 3 -1.15 9.68 3.96
N THR A 4 -1.72 9.65 2.76
CA THR A 4 -3.16 9.67 2.55
C THR A 4 -3.62 8.42 1.81
N LEU A 5 -4.93 8.14 1.87
CA LEU A 5 -5.50 7.01 1.14
C LEU A 5 -5.22 7.14 -0.37
N VAL A 6 -5.35 8.35 -0.91
CA VAL A 6 -5.04 8.61 -2.31
C VAL A 6 -3.57 8.34 -2.59
N GLY A 7 -2.68 8.75 -1.68
CA GLY A 7 -1.25 8.50 -1.82
C GLY A 7 -0.91 7.01 -1.83
N ILE A 8 -1.53 6.23 -0.95
CA ILE A 8 -1.34 4.78 -0.94
C ILE A 8 -1.76 4.18 -2.27
N ARG A 9 -2.95 4.55 -2.75
CA ARG A 9 -3.49 4.05 -4.01
C ARG A 9 -2.58 4.41 -5.19
N ASN A 10 -2.11 5.64 -5.23
CA ASN A 10 -1.20 6.11 -6.29
C ASN A 10 0.11 5.33 -6.28
N ASP A 11 0.68 5.09 -5.09
CA ASP A 11 1.94 4.38 -4.96
C ASP A 11 1.79 2.91 -5.35
N VAL A 12 0.69 2.27 -4.97
CA VAL A 12 0.40 0.90 -5.37
C VAL A 12 0.24 0.82 -6.88
N ALA A 13 -0.52 1.73 -7.47
CA ALA A 13 -0.72 1.77 -8.92
C ALA A 13 0.59 1.94 -9.66
N ALA A 14 1.44 2.84 -9.20
CA ALA A 14 2.75 3.05 -9.80
C ALA A 14 3.62 1.79 -9.73
N SER A 15 3.56 1.08 -8.62
CA SER A 15 4.29 -0.18 -8.43
C SER A 15 3.83 -1.26 -9.41
N LEU A 16 2.54 -1.26 -9.74
CA LEU A 16 1.94 -2.26 -10.64
C LEU A 16 1.94 -1.82 -12.10
N GLY A 17 2.30 -0.57 -12.38
CA GLY A 17 2.22 -0.02 -13.72
C GLY A 17 0.79 0.18 -14.20
N GLU A 18 -0.13 0.46 -13.28
CA GLU A 18 -1.55 0.61 -13.56
C GLU A 18 -2.03 2.03 -13.24
N ASP A 19 -3.22 2.36 -13.76
CA ASP A 19 -3.88 3.62 -13.42
C ASP A 19 -4.46 3.50 -12.01
N PRO A 20 -4.29 4.52 -11.15
CA PRO A 20 -4.89 4.48 -9.80
C PRO A 20 -6.39 4.21 -9.81
N ALA A 21 -7.11 4.65 -10.84
CA ALA A 21 -8.55 4.41 -10.96
C ALA A 21 -8.89 2.92 -11.11
N ASP A 22 -7.93 2.11 -11.55
CA ASP A 22 -8.11 0.67 -11.72
C ASP A 22 -7.75 -0.14 -10.48
N ILE A 23 -7.28 0.52 -9.43
CA ILE A 23 -6.88 -0.14 -8.19
C ILE A 23 -8.03 -0.06 -7.18
N PRO A 24 -8.70 -1.17 -6.87
CA PRO A 24 -9.76 -1.18 -5.87
C PRO A 24 -9.20 -1.01 -4.47
N LEU A 25 -10.01 -0.47 -3.57
CA LEU A 25 -9.61 -0.27 -2.17
C LEU A 25 -9.88 -1.50 -1.31
N ASP A 26 -10.82 -2.33 -1.70
CA ASP A 26 -11.35 -3.43 -0.89
C ASP A 26 -11.06 -4.83 -1.43
N GLU A 27 -10.22 -4.94 -2.45
CA GLU A 27 -9.87 -6.23 -3.03
C GLU A 27 -8.43 -6.61 -2.74
N ASN A 28 -8.14 -7.90 -2.85
CA ASN A 28 -6.80 -8.45 -2.63
C ASN A 28 -5.88 -8.01 -3.77
N LEU A 29 -4.85 -7.22 -3.44
CA LEU A 29 -3.93 -6.67 -4.41
C LEU A 29 -3.01 -7.71 -5.05
N ILE A 30 -2.87 -8.89 -4.42
CA ILE A 30 -2.12 -10.00 -5.02
C ILE A 30 -2.75 -10.41 -6.35
N ASP A 31 -4.08 -10.35 -6.44
CA ASP A 31 -4.80 -10.66 -7.67
C ASP A 31 -4.51 -9.64 -8.78
N TYR A 32 -3.93 -8.50 -8.43
CA TYR A 32 -3.60 -7.42 -9.37
C TYR A 32 -2.10 -7.38 -9.69
N GLY A 33 -1.34 -8.36 -9.21
CA GLY A 33 0.08 -8.46 -9.52
C GLY A 33 1.03 -8.00 -8.42
N LEU A 34 0.49 -7.62 -7.26
CA LEU A 34 1.34 -7.22 -6.14
C LEU A 34 2.00 -8.47 -5.54
N ASP A 35 3.26 -8.36 -5.15
CA ASP A 35 4.02 -9.44 -4.54
C ASP A 35 4.82 -8.94 -3.35
N SER A 36 5.52 -9.85 -2.67
CA SER A 36 6.28 -9.54 -1.47
C SER A 36 7.35 -8.48 -1.71
N VAL A 37 8.02 -8.54 -2.85
CA VAL A 37 9.08 -7.58 -3.18
C VAL A 37 8.50 -6.19 -3.33
N ARG A 38 7.36 -6.06 -4.01
CA ARG A 38 6.68 -4.78 -4.19
C ARG A 38 6.16 -4.23 -2.87
N ILE A 39 5.59 -5.08 -2.04
CA ILE A 39 5.11 -4.66 -0.71
C ILE A 39 6.26 -4.13 0.13
N MET A 40 7.40 -4.83 0.12
CA MET A 40 8.59 -4.38 0.87
C MET A 40 9.09 -3.04 0.38
N ALA A 41 9.13 -2.84 -0.93
CA ALA A 41 9.58 -1.59 -1.51
C ALA A 41 8.64 -0.42 -1.15
N LEU A 42 7.33 -0.65 -1.22
CA LEU A 42 6.34 0.34 -0.82
C LEU A 42 6.47 0.70 0.64
N LEU A 43 6.56 -0.29 1.51
CA LEU A 43 6.70 -0.07 2.94
C LEU A 43 7.97 0.71 3.27
N GLY A 44 9.09 0.35 2.62
CA GLY A 44 10.35 1.06 2.80
C GLY A 44 10.24 2.53 2.43
N GLY A 45 9.57 2.83 1.32
CA GLY A 45 9.32 4.21 0.89
C GLY A 45 8.44 4.97 1.88
N TRP A 46 7.36 4.34 2.34
CA TRP A 46 6.46 4.97 3.30
C TRP A 46 7.14 5.22 4.65
N ARG A 47 8.02 4.31 5.09
CA ARG A 47 8.78 4.51 6.32
C ARG A 47 9.72 5.71 6.21
N ARG A 48 10.36 5.88 5.05
CA ARG A 48 11.30 6.99 4.83
C ARG A 48 10.59 8.33 4.70
N GLU A 49 9.46 8.36 3.99
CA GLU A 49 8.79 9.60 3.62
C GLU A 49 7.70 10.02 4.61
N HIS A 50 7.09 9.06 5.30
CA HIS A 50 5.91 9.32 6.12
C HIS A 50 6.04 8.79 7.55
N ASP A 51 7.21 8.29 7.93
CA ASP A 51 7.47 7.76 9.27
C ASP A 51 6.45 6.68 9.69
N VAL A 52 6.10 5.80 8.75
CA VAL A 52 5.18 4.70 8.98
C VAL A 52 5.85 3.63 9.84
N ARG A 53 5.11 3.04 10.76
CA ARG A 53 5.65 2.03 11.70
C ARG A 53 5.04 0.64 11.54
N ALA A 54 4.29 0.41 10.46
CA ALA A 54 3.74 -0.90 10.18
C ALA A 54 4.85 -1.89 9.82
N ASP A 55 4.60 -3.17 10.09
CA ASP A 55 5.49 -4.25 9.71
C ASP A 55 5.08 -4.87 8.38
N PHE A 56 6.05 -5.42 7.66
CA PHE A 56 5.79 -6.13 6.42
C PHE A 56 4.74 -7.24 6.60
N ALA A 57 4.86 -8.03 7.67
CA ALA A 57 3.95 -9.14 7.92
C ALA A 57 2.49 -8.67 8.02
N ASP A 58 2.26 -7.52 8.63
CA ASP A 58 0.91 -6.96 8.76
C ASP A 58 0.32 -6.61 7.39
N LEU A 59 1.12 -6.05 6.51
CA LEU A 59 0.67 -5.70 5.16
C LEU A 59 0.46 -6.95 4.30
N ALA A 60 1.33 -7.93 4.42
CA ALA A 60 1.24 -9.15 3.63
C ALA A 60 0.06 -10.04 4.02
N GLU A 61 -0.33 -9.98 5.29
CA GLU A 61 -1.43 -10.79 5.81
C GLU A 61 -2.78 -10.41 5.21
N GLN A 62 -3.00 -9.11 5.01
CA GLN A 62 -4.22 -8.59 4.39
C GLN A 62 -3.84 -7.57 3.32
N PRO A 63 -3.51 -8.03 2.11
CA PRO A 63 -2.98 -7.15 1.08
C PRO A 63 -4.07 -6.37 0.35
N SER A 64 -4.71 -5.45 1.06
CA SER A 64 -5.68 -4.52 0.48
C SER A 64 -5.45 -3.13 1.04
N ILE A 65 -5.79 -2.10 0.24
CA ILE A 65 -5.58 -0.71 0.67
C ILE A 65 -6.44 -0.40 1.89
N GLU A 66 -7.67 -0.88 1.90
CA GLU A 66 -8.60 -0.68 3.01
C GLU A 66 -8.03 -1.23 4.33
N ALA A 67 -7.45 -2.43 4.29
CA ALA A 67 -6.84 -3.03 5.46
C ALA A 67 -5.56 -2.30 5.88
N TRP A 68 -4.81 -1.77 4.92
CA TRP A 68 -3.55 -1.08 5.18
C TRP A 68 -3.73 0.31 5.78
N ALA A 69 -4.82 0.99 5.45
CA ALA A 69 -5.02 2.38 5.86
C ALA A 69 -4.84 2.58 7.37
N PRO A 70 -5.52 1.83 8.25
CA PRO A 70 -5.33 2.01 9.69
C PRO A 70 -3.93 1.62 10.16
N LEU A 71 -3.31 0.62 9.52
CA LEU A 71 -1.94 0.20 9.87
C LEU A 71 -0.92 1.26 9.51
N LEU A 72 -1.19 2.04 8.48
CA LEU A 72 -0.31 3.09 7.99
C LEU A 72 -0.63 4.45 8.63
N GLY A 73 -1.58 4.50 9.54
CA GLY A 73 -1.95 5.73 10.23
C GLY A 73 -2.86 6.65 9.40
N VAL A 74 -3.55 6.09 8.42
CA VAL A 74 -4.50 6.82 7.57
C VAL A 74 -5.90 6.55 8.07
N SER A 75 -6.69 7.58 8.23
CA SER A 75 -8.08 7.48 8.70
C SER A 75 -9.09 7.57 7.54
#